data_1b43cb078f3b0191ba1099f665bd8025
#
_entry.id   1b43cb078f3b0191ba1099f665bd8025
#
_cell.length_a   1.000
_cell.length_b   1.000
_cell.length_c   1.000
_cell.angle_alpha   90.00
_cell.angle_beta   90.00
_cell.angle_gamma   90.00
#
_symmetry.space_group_name_H-M   'P 1'
#
loop_
_entity.id
_entity.type
_entity.pdbx_description
1 polymer ?
#
loop_
_entity_poly.entity_id
_entity_poly.type
_entity_poly.pdbx_seq_one_letter_code
_entity_poly.pdbx_strand_id
1 'polypeptide(L)'
;MVTQRSYPGEAADPYCLRAGEAEKLLAAHPWRRFAVLGDSVAEGAGEPAPGYADEPWCDRIAAALRAHQPDLAYLNLGAGNASAAQVRAIQLPTALIFAPDLALVACGGYDILQSAYDPAAVSAEIRAIVSALTDRGARVITVGLFDRSYSPAVPEQFRQPLQERIHSLSQSTREIAKDLGTLHIDLTWHPAVPEPDLYSSDGRHSSMRGHAVSAAEVIRGLGADLAKADGQGQRQAEEQR
;
A
#
# COMPACT_ATOMS: atom_id res chain seq x y z
N MET A 1 -18.77 20.09 13.33
CA MET A 1 -18.16 19.21 14.34
C MET A 1 -18.16 17.81 13.77
N VAL A 2 -17.02 17.30 13.35
CA VAL A 2 -16.86 15.87 13.00
C VAL A 2 -16.84 15.12 14.32
N THR A 3 -17.83 14.28 14.56
CA THR A 3 -17.85 13.39 15.72
C THR A 3 -16.63 12.49 15.63
N GLN A 4 -15.69 12.68 16.56
CA GLN A 4 -14.51 11.82 16.68
C GLN A 4 -14.99 10.40 16.97
N ARG A 5 -14.95 9.52 15.96
CA ARG A 5 -15.21 8.10 16.15
C ARG A 5 -13.93 7.48 16.69
N SER A 6 -13.99 6.96 17.87
CA SER A 6 -12.92 6.13 18.46
C SER A 6 -13.42 4.71 18.57
N TYR A 7 -12.64 3.76 18.10
CA TYR A 7 -12.95 2.34 18.21
C TYR A 7 -12.13 1.75 19.36
N PRO A 8 -12.71 0.81 20.13
CA PRO A 8 -12.02 0.23 21.29
C PRO A 8 -10.83 -0.67 20.90
N GLY A 9 -10.67 -0.96 19.60
CA GLY A 9 -9.56 -1.72 19.05
C GLY A 9 -9.88 -2.29 17.69
N GLU A 10 -8.91 -3.00 17.12
CA GLU A 10 -8.90 -3.49 15.76
C GLU A 10 -10.13 -4.37 15.41
N ALA A 11 -10.53 -5.27 16.32
CA ALA A 11 -11.67 -6.17 16.10
C ALA A 11 -13.03 -5.44 15.98
N ALA A 12 -13.15 -4.23 16.53
CA ALA A 12 -14.35 -3.42 16.48
C ALA A 12 -14.31 -2.30 15.43
N ASP A 13 -13.15 -2.10 14.79
CA ASP A 13 -12.99 -1.10 13.73
C ASP A 13 -13.58 -1.62 12.41
N PRO A 14 -14.61 -0.95 11.83
CA PRO A 14 -15.25 -1.41 10.60
C PRO A 14 -14.32 -1.40 9.38
N TYR A 15 -13.20 -0.68 9.45
CA TYR A 15 -12.22 -0.59 8.38
C TYR A 15 -11.16 -1.71 8.44
N CYS A 16 -10.98 -2.33 9.61
CA CYS A 16 -10.07 -3.45 9.78
C CYS A 16 -10.67 -4.78 9.30
N LEU A 17 -9.83 -5.78 9.14
CA LEU A 17 -10.26 -7.14 8.79
C LEU A 17 -11.06 -7.77 9.94
N ARG A 18 -12.09 -8.50 9.57
CA ARG A 18 -12.80 -9.37 10.51
C ARG A 18 -12.06 -10.69 10.67
N ALA A 19 -12.30 -11.37 11.79
CA ALA A 19 -11.72 -12.70 12.02
C ALA A 19 -12.07 -13.65 10.84
N GLY A 20 -11.07 -14.31 10.27
CA GLY A 20 -11.22 -15.23 9.14
C GLY A 20 -11.42 -14.56 7.78
N GLU A 21 -11.47 -13.23 7.70
CA GLU A 21 -11.67 -12.52 6.42
C GLU A 21 -10.45 -12.66 5.50
N ALA A 22 -9.23 -12.47 6.03
CA ALA A 22 -8.02 -12.61 5.25
C ALA A 22 -7.83 -14.02 4.69
N GLU A 23 -8.02 -15.03 5.53
CA GLU A 23 -7.92 -16.44 5.15
C GLU A 23 -8.89 -16.79 4.02
N LYS A 24 -10.13 -16.28 4.10
CA LYS A 24 -11.13 -16.51 3.07
C LYS A 24 -10.79 -15.82 1.75
N LEU A 25 -10.32 -14.56 1.81
CA LEU A 25 -10.01 -13.75 0.63
C LEU A 25 -8.77 -14.26 -0.12
N LEU A 26 -7.79 -14.79 0.60
CA LEU A 26 -6.51 -15.21 0.06
C LEU A 26 -6.37 -16.75 -0.08
N ALA A 27 -7.43 -17.52 0.10
CA ALA A 27 -7.39 -18.98 0.11
C ALA A 27 -6.74 -19.60 -1.13
N ALA A 28 -6.91 -19.01 -2.29
CA ALA A 28 -6.42 -19.52 -3.57
C ALA A 28 -5.22 -18.76 -4.15
N HIS A 29 -4.58 -17.90 -3.36
CA HIS A 29 -3.48 -17.11 -3.90
C HIS A 29 -2.27 -17.98 -4.31
N PRO A 30 -1.64 -17.68 -5.48
CA PRO A 30 -0.53 -18.48 -5.99
C PRO A 30 0.84 -18.02 -5.50
N TRP A 31 0.93 -16.84 -4.85
CA TRP A 31 2.19 -16.15 -4.59
C TRP A 31 3.05 -16.87 -3.56
N ARG A 32 4.36 -16.89 -3.84
CA ARG A 32 5.38 -17.50 -3.00
C ARG A 32 6.52 -16.56 -2.60
N ARG A 33 6.65 -15.44 -3.30
CA ARG A 33 7.75 -14.48 -3.09
C ARG A 33 7.16 -13.07 -3.12
N PHE A 34 6.97 -12.50 -1.94
CA PHE A 34 6.43 -11.15 -1.76
C PHE A 34 7.55 -10.16 -1.49
N ALA A 35 7.69 -9.14 -2.34
CA ALA A 35 8.62 -8.03 -2.13
C ALA A 35 7.88 -6.71 -1.92
N VAL A 36 8.43 -5.86 -1.06
CA VAL A 36 7.95 -4.49 -0.79
C VAL A 36 9.07 -3.51 -1.09
N LEU A 37 8.77 -2.47 -1.85
CA LEU A 37 9.67 -1.39 -2.21
C LEU A 37 9.04 -0.04 -1.87
N GLY A 38 9.85 0.89 -1.41
CA GLY A 38 9.39 2.26 -1.18
C GLY A 38 10.15 2.99 -0.09
N ASP A 39 9.52 4.04 0.43
CA ASP A 39 10.04 4.91 1.47
C ASP A 39 9.63 4.43 2.89
N SER A 40 9.53 5.35 3.85
CA SER A 40 9.11 5.04 5.23
C SER A 40 7.71 4.45 5.34
N VAL A 41 6.84 4.68 4.34
CA VAL A 41 5.51 4.05 4.30
C VAL A 41 5.64 2.55 4.04
N ALA A 42 6.50 2.16 3.09
CA ALA A 42 6.82 0.76 2.79
C ALA A 42 7.59 0.09 3.94
N GLU A 43 8.53 0.81 4.57
CA GLU A 43 9.26 0.36 5.75
C GLU A 43 8.31 0.00 6.91
N GLY A 44 7.18 0.70 7.00
CA GLY A 44 6.20 0.50 8.06
C GLY A 44 6.41 1.42 9.25
N ALA A 45 6.98 2.61 9.02
CA ALA A 45 7.14 3.61 10.07
C ALA A 45 5.79 4.09 10.61
N GLY A 46 5.63 4.10 11.93
CA GLY A 46 4.41 4.51 12.60
C GLY A 46 4.52 4.44 14.11
N GLU A 47 3.46 4.85 14.80
CA GLU A 47 3.37 4.82 16.25
C GLU A 47 2.33 3.79 16.73
N PRO A 48 2.55 3.16 17.90
CA PRO A 48 1.56 2.30 18.52
C PRO A 48 0.20 3.00 18.69
N ALA A 49 -0.87 2.26 18.52
CA ALA A 49 -2.24 2.73 18.74
C ALA A 49 -2.95 1.78 19.73
N PRO A 50 -3.61 2.30 20.77
CA PRO A 50 -4.30 1.46 21.75
C PRO A 50 -5.32 0.53 21.10
N GLY A 51 -5.25 -0.77 21.40
CA GLY A 51 -6.17 -1.77 20.87
C GLY A 51 -5.84 -2.30 19.47
N TYR A 52 -4.74 -1.86 18.88
CA TYR A 52 -4.23 -2.36 17.59
C TYR A 52 -2.89 -3.06 17.81
N ALA A 53 -2.64 -4.14 17.06
CA ALA A 53 -1.36 -4.83 17.11
C ALA A 53 -0.22 -3.91 16.62
N ASP A 54 0.92 -3.97 17.31
CA ASP A 54 2.12 -3.22 16.91
C ASP A 54 2.85 -3.97 15.79
N GLU A 55 2.20 -3.97 14.62
CA GLU A 55 2.64 -4.69 13.43
C GLU A 55 2.42 -3.83 12.19
N PRO A 56 3.48 -3.54 11.41
CA PRO A 56 3.40 -2.79 10.16
C PRO A 56 2.49 -3.45 9.10
N TRP A 57 1.85 -2.65 8.27
CA TRP A 57 0.88 -3.11 7.27
C TRP A 57 1.44 -4.14 6.28
N CYS A 58 2.69 -3.99 5.85
CA CYS A 58 3.32 -4.94 4.94
C CYS A 58 3.56 -6.30 5.60
N ASP A 59 3.90 -6.31 6.89
CA ASP A 59 4.10 -7.54 7.67
C ASP A 59 2.77 -8.25 7.90
N ARG A 60 1.68 -7.51 8.16
CA ARG A 60 0.31 -8.04 8.24
C ARG A 60 -0.12 -8.72 6.93
N ILE A 61 0.21 -8.12 5.78
CA ILE A 61 -0.06 -8.71 4.47
C ILE A 61 0.75 -10.00 4.30
N ALA A 62 2.03 -9.98 4.64
CA ALA A 62 2.89 -11.16 4.57
C ALA A 62 2.40 -12.28 5.50
N ALA A 63 1.94 -11.96 6.71
CA ALA A 63 1.34 -12.92 7.65
C ALA A 63 0.06 -13.54 7.08
N ALA A 64 -0.83 -12.73 6.48
CA ALA A 64 -2.06 -13.21 5.85
C ALA A 64 -1.77 -14.15 4.66
N LEU A 65 -0.79 -13.83 3.82
CA LEU A 65 -0.35 -14.71 2.74
C LEU A 65 0.25 -16.01 3.26
N ARG A 66 1.06 -15.98 4.32
CA ARG A 66 1.64 -17.17 4.94
C ARG A 66 0.62 -18.11 5.57
N ALA A 67 -0.56 -17.66 5.89
CA ALA A 67 -1.64 -18.54 6.40
C ALA A 67 -1.97 -19.66 5.40
N HIS A 68 -1.81 -19.41 4.08
CA HIS A 68 -2.03 -20.41 3.02
C HIS A 68 -0.76 -20.89 2.35
N GLN A 69 0.32 -20.12 2.42
CA GLN A 69 1.64 -20.45 1.87
C GLN A 69 2.71 -20.28 2.98
N PRO A 70 2.84 -21.23 3.91
CA PRO A 70 3.76 -21.10 5.07
C PRO A 70 5.20 -20.80 4.68
N ASP A 71 5.64 -21.29 3.52
CA ASP A 71 7.01 -21.10 2.98
C ASP A 71 7.15 -19.81 2.14
N LEU A 72 6.16 -18.89 2.18
CA LEU A 72 6.26 -17.63 1.45
C LEU A 72 7.50 -16.86 1.90
N ALA A 73 8.40 -16.62 0.94
CA ALA A 73 9.55 -15.74 1.13
C ALA A 73 9.08 -14.28 1.09
N TYR A 74 9.48 -13.51 2.10
CA TYR A 74 9.11 -12.10 2.22
C TYR A 74 10.35 -11.22 2.33
N LEU A 75 10.40 -10.15 1.54
CA LEU A 75 11.48 -9.18 1.52
C LEU A 75 10.90 -7.76 1.54
N ASN A 76 11.09 -7.04 2.65
CA ASN A 76 10.78 -5.62 2.72
C ASN A 76 12.07 -4.81 2.52
N LEU A 77 12.11 -4.00 1.47
CA LEU A 77 13.22 -3.10 1.12
C LEU A 77 12.90 -1.63 1.45
N GLY A 78 11.72 -1.36 2.01
CA GLY A 78 11.32 -0.01 2.42
C GLY A 78 12.36 0.64 3.32
N ALA A 79 12.66 1.91 3.06
CA ALA A 79 13.68 2.64 3.81
C ALA A 79 13.27 4.09 4.02
N GLY A 80 13.36 4.57 5.26
CA GLY A 80 13.06 5.93 5.63
C GLY A 80 13.82 6.95 4.77
N ASN A 81 13.13 8.02 4.38
CA ASN A 81 13.68 9.12 3.57
C ASN A 81 14.19 8.72 2.16
N ALA A 82 13.81 7.55 1.64
CA ALA A 82 14.16 7.17 0.27
C ALA A 82 13.27 7.91 -0.74
N SER A 83 13.87 8.65 -1.67
CA SER A 83 13.16 9.19 -2.83
C SER A 83 12.82 8.08 -3.84
N ALA A 84 11.84 8.32 -4.71
CA ALA A 84 11.48 7.38 -5.78
C ALA A 84 12.70 7.03 -6.67
N ALA A 85 13.57 7.99 -6.94
CA ALA A 85 14.82 7.76 -7.65
C ALA A 85 15.78 6.82 -6.89
N GLN A 86 15.89 6.96 -5.57
CA GLN A 86 16.69 6.04 -4.74
C GLN A 86 16.05 4.65 -4.65
N VAL A 87 14.73 4.54 -4.54
CA VAL A 87 14.02 3.26 -4.61
C VAL A 87 14.35 2.54 -5.91
N ARG A 88 14.31 3.24 -7.06
CA ARG A 88 14.69 2.65 -8.34
C ARG A 88 16.17 2.26 -8.40
N ALA A 89 17.06 3.11 -7.94
CA ALA A 89 18.51 2.89 -8.08
C ALA A 89 19.03 1.79 -7.14
N ILE A 90 18.47 1.68 -5.93
CA ILE A 90 19.01 0.84 -4.84
C ILE A 90 18.13 -0.39 -4.58
N GLN A 91 16.82 -0.21 -4.46
CA GLN A 91 15.92 -1.29 -4.05
C GLN A 91 15.51 -2.18 -5.22
N LEU A 92 15.21 -1.59 -6.38
CA LEU A 92 14.75 -2.35 -7.55
C LEU A 92 15.74 -3.44 -8.00
N PRO A 93 17.07 -3.22 -8.11
CA PRO A 93 17.99 -4.30 -8.45
C PRO A 93 17.93 -5.48 -7.48
N THR A 94 17.84 -5.21 -6.18
CA THR A 94 17.71 -6.24 -5.14
C THR A 94 16.38 -6.99 -5.27
N ALA A 95 15.27 -6.29 -5.52
CA ALA A 95 13.98 -6.90 -5.75
C ALA A 95 13.99 -7.79 -7.01
N LEU A 96 14.61 -7.36 -8.10
CA LEU A 96 14.72 -8.16 -9.33
C LEU A 96 15.56 -9.44 -9.14
N ILE A 97 16.61 -9.38 -8.31
CA ILE A 97 17.38 -10.58 -7.91
C ILE A 97 16.52 -11.50 -7.03
N PHE A 98 15.75 -10.95 -6.11
CA PHE A 98 14.80 -11.71 -5.30
C PHE A 98 13.72 -12.37 -6.16
N ALA A 99 13.43 -11.86 -7.37
CA ALA A 99 12.45 -12.37 -8.33
C ALA A 99 11.06 -12.60 -7.70
N PRO A 100 10.38 -11.53 -7.23
CA PRO A 100 9.05 -11.64 -6.61
C PRO A 100 8.01 -12.06 -7.65
N ASP A 101 7.02 -12.83 -7.22
CA ASP A 101 5.78 -13.08 -7.96
C ASP A 101 4.63 -12.13 -7.50
N LEU A 102 4.80 -11.51 -6.31
CA LEU A 102 3.98 -10.41 -5.82
C LEU A 102 4.90 -9.28 -5.37
N ALA A 103 4.64 -8.05 -5.81
CA ALA A 103 5.39 -6.88 -5.38
C ALA A 103 4.45 -5.74 -4.96
N LEU A 104 4.78 -5.03 -3.89
CA LEU A 104 4.10 -3.83 -3.45
C LEU A 104 5.06 -2.65 -3.58
N VAL A 105 4.62 -1.59 -4.26
CA VAL A 105 5.38 -0.36 -4.47
C VAL A 105 4.65 0.80 -3.79
N ALA A 106 5.24 1.33 -2.71
CA ALA A 106 4.72 2.45 -1.93
C ALA A 106 5.82 3.51 -1.76
N CYS A 107 6.01 4.36 -2.76
CA CYS A 107 7.02 5.40 -2.75
C CYS A 107 6.50 6.74 -3.27
N GLY A 108 7.29 7.80 -3.08
CA GLY A 108 6.91 9.19 -3.38
C GLY A 108 6.40 9.96 -2.17
N GLY A 109 6.10 9.29 -1.06
CA GLY A 109 5.69 9.92 0.18
C GLY A 109 6.78 10.81 0.81
N TYR A 110 8.04 10.44 0.62
CA TYR A 110 9.18 11.30 0.97
C TYR A 110 9.34 12.47 -0.01
N ASP A 111 9.22 12.20 -1.32
CA ASP A 111 9.42 13.21 -2.37
C ASP A 111 8.47 14.39 -2.23
N ILE A 112 7.18 14.15 -1.95
CA ILE A 112 6.18 15.22 -1.79
C ILE A 112 6.46 16.18 -0.63
N LEU A 113 7.35 15.82 0.30
CA LEU A 113 7.79 16.70 1.40
C LEU A 113 8.97 17.57 1.02
N GLN A 114 9.63 17.29 -0.10
CA GLN A 114 10.80 18.05 -0.51
C GLN A 114 10.41 19.39 -1.15
N SER A 115 11.21 20.42 -0.94
CA SER A 115 11.02 21.73 -1.56
C SER A 115 11.14 21.66 -3.09
N ALA A 116 12.00 20.79 -3.60
CA ALA A 116 12.26 20.56 -5.02
C ALA A 116 11.39 19.42 -5.60
N TYR A 117 10.17 19.18 -5.07
CA TYR A 117 9.27 18.17 -5.57
C TYR A 117 8.88 18.42 -7.04
N ASP A 118 9.19 17.46 -7.89
CA ASP A 118 8.79 17.41 -9.31
C ASP A 118 7.87 16.20 -9.54
N PRO A 119 6.56 16.41 -9.71
CA PRO A 119 5.60 15.32 -9.89
C PRO A 119 5.90 14.45 -11.13
N ALA A 120 6.40 15.06 -12.22
CA ALA A 120 6.67 14.32 -13.45
C ALA A 120 7.89 13.41 -13.28
N ALA A 121 8.96 13.90 -12.63
CA ALA A 121 10.13 13.11 -12.34
C ALA A 121 9.80 11.94 -11.39
N VAL A 122 9.05 12.18 -10.31
CA VAL A 122 8.63 11.12 -9.37
C VAL A 122 7.76 10.07 -10.07
N SER A 123 6.80 10.49 -10.89
CA SER A 123 5.95 9.59 -11.67
C SER A 123 6.76 8.73 -12.65
N ALA A 124 7.78 9.30 -13.29
CA ALA A 124 8.66 8.56 -14.20
C ALA A 124 9.45 7.46 -13.46
N GLU A 125 9.95 7.76 -12.25
CA GLU A 125 10.63 6.77 -11.42
C GLU A 125 9.70 5.65 -10.97
N ILE A 126 8.49 5.98 -10.50
CA ILE A 126 7.48 4.99 -10.10
C ILE A 126 7.10 4.09 -11.29
N ARG A 127 6.85 4.69 -12.45
CA ARG A 127 6.55 3.94 -13.68
C ARG A 127 7.66 2.97 -14.04
N ALA A 128 8.91 3.40 -13.97
CA ALA A 128 10.08 2.56 -14.27
C ALA A 128 10.19 1.36 -13.31
N ILE A 129 9.94 1.58 -12.01
CA ILE A 129 9.94 0.52 -11.00
C ILE A 129 8.83 -0.50 -11.29
N VAL A 130 7.60 -0.01 -11.46
CA VAL A 130 6.42 -0.86 -11.69
C VAL A 130 6.57 -1.66 -12.99
N SER A 131 7.00 -1.03 -14.10
CA SER A 131 7.23 -1.69 -15.38
C SER A 131 8.27 -2.80 -15.26
N ALA A 132 9.43 -2.52 -14.65
CA ALA A 132 10.49 -3.50 -14.50
C ALA A 132 10.06 -4.74 -13.69
N LEU A 133 9.23 -4.58 -12.67
CA LEU A 133 8.68 -5.69 -11.89
C LEU A 133 7.63 -6.48 -12.69
N THR A 134 6.75 -5.77 -13.40
CA THR A 134 5.72 -6.38 -14.26
C THR A 134 6.34 -7.16 -15.42
N ASP A 135 7.37 -6.62 -16.05
CA ASP A 135 8.11 -7.27 -17.15
C ASP A 135 8.79 -8.59 -16.72
N ARG A 136 9.01 -8.76 -15.40
CA ARG A 136 9.53 -10.01 -14.81
C ARG A 136 8.43 -10.95 -14.34
N GLY A 137 7.16 -10.62 -14.62
CA GLY A 137 6.01 -11.47 -14.30
C GLY A 137 5.45 -11.30 -12.89
N ALA A 138 5.90 -10.31 -12.13
CA ALA A 138 5.32 -10.03 -10.82
C ALA A 138 3.91 -9.43 -10.95
N ARG A 139 2.96 -9.87 -10.11
CA ARG A 139 1.75 -9.11 -9.84
C ARG A 139 2.14 -7.90 -9.00
N VAL A 140 1.98 -6.69 -9.53
CA VAL A 140 2.38 -5.47 -8.82
C VAL A 140 1.18 -4.79 -8.20
N ILE A 141 1.32 -4.37 -6.95
CA ILE A 141 0.38 -3.53 -6.20
C ILE A 141 1.00 -2.14 -6.07
N THR A 142 0.23 -1.12 -6.43
CA THR A 142 0.54 0.27 -6.11
C THR A 142 -0.51 0.83 -5.17
N VAL A 143 -0.16 1.84 -4.39
CA VAL A 143 -1.09 2.45 -3.42
C VAL A 143 -1.15 3.96 -3.58
N GLY A 144 -2.35 4.53 -3.50
CA GLY A 144 -2.55 5.93 -3.18
C GLY A 144 -2.40 6.10 -1.67
N LEU A 145 -1.52 6.99 -1.22
CA LEU A 145 -1.25 7.20 0.21
C LEU A 145 -2.44 7.89 0.90
N PHE A 146 -2.66 7.63 2.20
CA PHE A 146 -3.61 8.43 2.97
C PHE A 146 -3.34 9.93 2.85
N ASP A 147 -4.41 10.71 2.74
CA ASP A 147 -4.29 12.18 2.74
C ASP A 147 -3.99 12.69 4.15
N ARG A 148 -2.71 12.73 4.47
CA ARG A 148 -2.22 13.17 5.78
C ARG A 148 -2.33 14.69 6.02
N SER A 149 -2.84 15.48 5.05
CA SER A 149 -3.19 16.88 5.31
C SER A 149 -4.27 17.03 6.39
N TYR A 150 -5.03 15.95 6.64
CA TYR A 150 -6.00 15.84 7.73
C TYR A 150 -5.37 15.54 9.08
N SER A 151 -4.09 15.17 9.16
CA SER A 151 -3.43 14.93 10.43
C SER A 151 -3.45 16.18 11.31
N PRO A 152 -3.82 16.05 12.61
CA PRO A 152 -3.77 17.17 13.55
C PRO A 152 -2.36 17.78 13.72
N ALA A 153 -1.32 17.00 13.47
CA ALA A 153 0.07 17.43 13.59
C ALA A 153 0.54 18.28 12.39
N VAL A 154 -0.23 18.34 11.30
CA VAL A 154 0.10 19.18 10.13
C VAL A 154 -0.40 20.61 10.37
N PRO A 155 0.51 21.63 10.44
CA PRO A 155 0.10 23.02 10.62
C PRO A 155 -0.78 23.50 9.46
N GLU A 156 -1.78 24.35 9.79
CA GLU A 156 -2.83 24.80 8.87
C GLU A 156 -2.28 25.33 7.54
N GLN A 157 -1.22 26.15 7.59
CA GLN A 157 -0.62 26.74 6.39
C GLN A 157 0.00 25.72 5.42
N PHE A 158 0.28 24.51 5.86
CA PHE A 158 0.86 23.44 5.02
C PHE A 158 -0.18 22.43 4.53
N ARG A 159 -1.42 22.46 5.04
CA ARG A 159 -2.45 21.46 4.70
C ARG A 159 -2.79 21.45 3.21
N GLN A 160 -3.17 22.60 2.68
CA GLN A 160 -3.56 22.69 1.27
C GLN A 160 -2.41 22.34 0.32
N PRO A 161 -1.20 22.89 0.44
CA PRO A 161 -0.09 22.50 -0.43
C PRO A 161 0.28 21.01 -0.33
N LEU A 162 0.18 20.41 0.86
CA LEU A 162 0.43 18.99 1.06
C LEU A 162 -0.65 18.14 0.40
N GLN A 163 -1.92 18.51 0.58
CA GLN A 163 -3.06 17.85 -0.05
C GLN A 163 -2.94 17.80 -1.56
N GLU A 164 -2.63 18.94 -2.20
CA GLU A 164 -2.46 19.02 -3.64
C GLU A 164 -1.36 18.08 -4.14
N ARG A 165 -0.24 17.97 -3.42
CA ARG A 165 0.85 17.05 -3.77
C ARG A 165 0.47 15.59 -3.59
N ILE A 166 -0.22 15.23 -2.49
CA ILE A 166 -0.72 13.88 -2.24
C ILE A 166 -1.70 13.46 -3.33
N HIS A 167 -2.66 14.33 -3.67
CA HIS A 167 -3.66 14.05 -4.70
C HIS A 167 -3.02 13.88 -6.08
N SER A 168 -2.04 14.73 -6.43
CA SER A 168 -1.28 14.60 -7.67
C SER A 168 -0.50 13.28 -7.74
N LEU A 169 0.18 12.89 -6.66
CA LEU A 169 0.90 11.62 -6.57
C LEU A 169 -0.06 10.42 -6.71
N SER A 170 -1.18 10.44 -6.00
CA SER A 170 -2.18 9.37 -6.05
C SER A 170 -2.77 9.23 -7.45
N GLN A 171 -3.12 10.35 -8.10
CA GLN A 171 -3.64 10.32 -9.46
C GLN A 171 -2.63 9.73 -10.44
N SER A 172 -1.38 10.20 -10.44
CA SER A 172 -0.36 9.69 -11.35
C SER A 172 -0.03 8.22 -11.10
N THR A 173 -0.01 7.76 -9.84
CA THR A 173 0.20 6.35 -9.50
C THR A 173 -0.96 5.47 -9.97
N ARG A 174 -2.20 5.95 -9.88
CA ARG A 174 -3.39 5.27 -10.42
C ARG A 174 -3.34 5.15 -11.94
N GLU A 175 -2.92 6.23 -12.64
CA GLU A 175 -2.76 6.23 -14.08
C GLU A 175 -1.68 5.23 -14.52
N ILE A 176 -0.54 5.20 -13.82
CA ILE A 176 0.52 4.22 -14.06
C ILE A 176 -0.02 2.79 -13.91
N ALA A 177 -0.76 2.52 -12.83
CA ALA A 177 -1.33 1.21 -12.59
C ALA A 177 -2.32 0.79 -13.69
N LYS A 178 -3.17 1.72 -14.15
CA LYS A 178 -4.10 1.49 -15.25
C LYS A 178 -3.39 1.15 -16.55
N ASP A 179 -2.37 1.94 -16.90
CA ASP A 179 -1.60 1.76 -18.14
C ASP A 179 -0.84 0.43 -18.18
N LEU A 180 -0.31 0.00 -17.03
CA LEU A 180 0.49 -1.22 -16.89
C LEU A 180 -0.33 -2.45 -16.45
N GLY A 181 -1.64 -2.31 -16.28
CA GLY A 181 -2.53 -3.41 -15.88
C GLY A 181 -2.25 -3.97 -14.47
N THR A 182 -1.70 -3.16 -13.58
CA THR A 182 -1.38 -3.56 -12.19
C THR A 182 -2.54 -3.28 -11.25
N LEU A 183 -2.47 -3.82 -10.02
CA LEU A 183 -3.47 -3.55 -8.99
C LEU A 183 -3.17 -2.20 -8.31
N HIS A 184 -4.17 -1.33 -8.22
CA HIS A 184 -4.06 -0.07 -7.46
C HIS A 184 -5.04 -0.06 -6.30
N ILE A 185 -4.54 0.22 -5.10
CA ILE A 185 -5.33 0.39 -3.88
C ILE A 185 -5.30 1.87 -3.51
N ASP A 186 -6.43 2.54 -3.57
CA ASP A 186 -6.51 3.96 -3.30
C ASP A 186 -6.89 4.25 -1.85
N LEU A 187 -5.91 4.56 -1.02
CA LEU A 187 -6.13 4.97 0.37
C LEU A 187 -6.36 6.47 0.53
N THR A 188 -6.10 7.27 -0.51
CA THR A 188 -6.15 8.74 -0.45
C THR A 188 -7.54 9.25 -0.08
N TRP A 189 -8.57 8.56 -0.57
CA TRP A 189 -9.98 8.91 -0.34
C TRP A 189 -10.68 7.97 0.65
N HIS A 190 -9.90 7.19 1.41
CA HIS A 190 -10.48 6.25 2.35
C HIS A 190 -11.33 6.98 3.41
N PRO A 191 -12.51 6.44 3.81
CA PRO A 191 -13.41 7.11 4.76
C PRO A 191 -12.80 7.42 6.13
N ALA A 192 -11.75 6.69 6.54
CA ALA A 192 -11.03 6.95 7.79
C ALA A 192 -10.08 8.15 7.73
N VAL A 193 -9.79 8.71 6.54
CA VAL A 193 -8.85 9.84 6.37
C VAL A 193 -9.13 11.03 7.29
N PRO A 194 -10.38 11.45 7.56
CA PRO A 194 -10.64 12.54 8.48
C PRO A 194 -10.46 12.19 9.96
N GLU A 195 -10.18 10.93 10.31
CA GLU A 195 -10.10 10.46 11.69
C GLU A 195 -8.68 10.67 12.25
N PRO A 196 -8.49 11.45 13.34
CA PRO A 196 -7.15 11.85 13.80
C PRO A 196 -6.24 10.69 14.23
N ASP A 197 -6.83 9.62 14.75
CA ASP A 197 -6.12 8.44 15.25
C ASP A 197 -5.60 7.52 14.13
N LEU A 198 -5.90 7.85 12.87
CA LEU A 198 -5.29 7.21 11.70
C LEU A 198 -3.79 7.56 11.57
N TYR A 199 -3.38 8.68 12.16
CA TYR A 199 -2.05 9.28 11.97
C TYR A 199 -1.20 9.20 13.23
N SER A 200 0.11 9.10 13.05
CA SER A 200 1.12 9.29 14.10
C SER A 200 1.23 10.76 14.50
N SER A 201 1.76 11.00 15.70
CA SER A 201 1.94 12.34 16.26
C SER A 201 2.94 13.20 15.48
N ASP A 202 3.78 12.59 14.66
CA ASP A 202 4.76 13.29 13.82
C ASP A 202 4.17 13.95 12.56
N GLY A 203 2.87 13.70 12.26
CA GLY A 203 2.19 14.22 11.08
C GLY A 203 2.70 13.70 9.73
N ARG A 204 3.58 12.69 9.75
CA ARG A 204 4.24 12.12 8.57
C ARG A 204 3.85 10.69 8.28
N HIS A 205 3.58 9.92 9.32
CA HIS A 205 3.32 8.48 9.23
C HIS A 205 1.91 8.14 9.72
N SER A 206 1.45 6.95 9.38
CA SER A 206 0.23 6.38 9.93
C SER A 206 0.49 5.83 11.33
N SER A 207 -0.52 5.81 12.18
CA SER A 207 -0.51 5.03 13.42
C SER A 207 -0.66 3.52 13.12
N MET A 208 -0.51 2.65 14.14
CA MET A 208 -0.81 1.21 13.97
C MET A 208 -2.29 0.95 13.61
N ARG A 209 -3.21 1.87 13.92
CA ARG A 209 -4.56 1.84 13.34
C ARG A 209 -4.53 2.04 11.82
N GLY A 210 -3.81 3.05 11.35
CA GLY A 210 -3.64 3.29 9.91
C GLY A 210 -2.97 2.11 9.20
N HIS A 211 -2.00 1.45 9.84
CA HIS A 211 -1.39 0.23 9.33
C HIS A 211 -2.40 -0.92 9.22
N ALA A 212 -3.26 -1.13 10.23
CA ALA A 212 -4.30 -2.16 10.18
C ALA A 212 -5.30 -1.91 9.05
N VAL A 213 -5.74 -0.66 8.87
CA VAL A 213 -6.64 -0.25 7.78
C VAL A 213 -5.98 -0.43 6.40
N SER A 214 -4.72 0.00 6.24
CA SER A 214 -3.98 -0.18 4.97
C SER A 214 -3.85 -1.66 4.59
N ALA A 215 -3.50 -2.51 5.54
CA ALA A 215 -3.40 -3.96 5.32
C ALA A 215 -4.74 -4.55 4.91
N ALA A 216 -5.84 -4.15 5.57
CA ALA A 216 -7.18 -4.62 5.25
C ALA A 216 -7.57 -4.29 3.81
N GLU A 217 -7.34 -3.05 3.37
CA GLU A 217 -7.68 -2.63 2.01
C GLU A 217 -6.85 -3.34 0.94
N VAL A 218 -5.54 -3.56 1.20
CA VAL A 218 -4.69 -4.33 0.28
C VAL A 218 -5.15 -5.79 0.20
N ILE A 219 -5.46 -6.43 1.32
CA ILE A 219 -5.91 -7.83 1.35
C ILE A 219 -7.27 -7.98 0.66
N ARG A 220 -8.21 -7.04 0.87
CA ARG A 220 -9.48 -7.00 0.15
C ARG A 220 -9.29 -6.82 -1.35
N GLY A 221 -8.40 -5.91 -1.73
CA GLY A 221 -8.04 -5.69 -3.13
C GLY A 221 -7.43 -6.91 -3.81
N LEU A 222 -6.52 -7.61 -3.14
CA LEU A 222 -5.93 -8.87 -3.62
C LEU A 222 -7.00 -9.95 -3.78
N GLY A 223 -7.90 -10.11 -2.80
CA GLY A 223 -8.99 -11.07 -2.89
C GLY A 223 -9.93 -10.79 -4.07
N ALA A 224 -10.26 -9.52 -4.30
CA ALA A 224 -11.07 -9.10 -5.44
C ALA A 224 -10.35 -9.33 -6.80
N ASP A 225 -9.04 -9.16 -6.84
CA ASP A 225 -8.22 -9.41 -8.03
C ASP A 225 -8.18 -10.91 -8.36
N LEU A 226 -7.98 -11.77 -7.37
CA LEU A 226 -8.01 -13.23 -7.51
C LEU A 226 -9.38 -13.71 -8.03
N ALA A 227 -10.47 -13.24 -7.46
CA ALA A 227 -11.81 -13.61 -7.90
C ALA A 227 -12.12 -13.21 -9.35
N LYS A 228 -11.55 -12.10 -9.83
CA LYS A 228 -11.67 -11.69 -11.26
C LYS A 228 -10.89 -12.63 -12.17
N ALA A 229 -9.68 -13.04 -11.78
CA ALA A 229 -8.85 -13.96 -12.56
C ALA A 229 -9.54 -15.33 -12.72
N ASP A 230 -10.09 -15.87 -11.64
CA ASP A 230 -10.84 -17.14 -11.66
C ASP A 230 -12.07 -17.08 -12.58
N GLY A 231 -12.86 -16.01 -12.51
CA GLY A 231 -14.03 -15.81 -13.35
C GLY A 231 -13.71 -15.62 -14.84
N GLN A 232 -12.53 -15.10 -15.18
CA GLN A 232 -12.06 -15.02 -16.56
C GLN A 232 -11.59 -16.39 -17.09
N GLY A 233 -10.88 -17.17 -16.28
CA GLY A 233 -10.46 -18.52 -16.63
C GLY A 233 -11.63 -19.46 -16.89
N GLN A 234 -12.70 -19.38 -16.10
CA GLN A 234 -13.90 -20.18 -16.30
C GLN A 234 -14.63 -19.85 -17.60
N ARG A 235 -14.78 -18.56 -17.93
CA ARG A 235 -15.40 -18.14 -19.22
C ARG A 235 -14.64 -18.60 -20.45
N GLN A 236 -13.30 -18.51 -20.42
CA GLN A 236 -12.47 -18.99 -21.52
C GLN A 236 -12.55 -20.52 -21.69
N ALA A 237 -12.66 -21.27 -20.61
CA ALA A 237 -12.84 -22.72 -20.65
C ALA A 237 -14.22 -23.14 -21.17
N GLU A 238 -15.28 -22.33 -20.95
CA GLU A 238 -16.61 -22.56 -21.49
C GLU A 238 -16.72 -22.24 -22.98
N GLU A 239 -16.03 -21.19 -23.46
CA GLU A 239 -15.98 -20.79 -24.87
C GLU A 239 -15.18 -21.79 -25.76
N GLN A 240 -14.31 -22.61 -25.16
CA GLN A 240 -13.51 -23.63 -25.86
C GLN A 240 -14.17 -25.01 -25.91
N ARG A 241 -15.37 -25.18 -25.36
CA ARG A 241 -16.13 -26.45 -25.36
C ARG A 241 -17.26 -26.43 -26.39
#